data_58b7b2f585290d6c578d48a7d4e805f4
#
_entry.id   58b7b2f585290d6c578d48a7d4e805f4
#
_cell.length_a   1.000
_cell.length_b   1.000
_cell.length_c   1.000
_cell.angle_alpha   90.00
_cell.angle_beta   90.00
_cell.angle_gamma   90.00
#
_symmetry.space_group_name_H-M   'P 1'
#
loop_
_entity.id
_entity.type
_entity.pdbx_description
1 polymer ?
#
loop_
_entity_poly.entity_id
_entity_poly.type
_entity_poly.pdbx_seq_one_letter_code
_entity_poly.pdbx_strand_id
1 'polypeptide(L)'
;MTRVTSALAGALLALAPLCASAQWSVDELMTALATRGNADATFTERRYVPVLDAPVESSGTLRFVAPDRLEKHTLQPRAESLVLAGDQLTLLQGPRTRRLALTDLPDGGLAINSLRGTMAGNLASLRRGWNVTLIGEQRLWTLSLTPLSAAVAQYIETVLIQGQQDQIDRIEIRQADGVRSVMQIKPAPAGGSAPDKPR
;
A
#
# COMPACT_ATOMS: atom_id res chain seq x y z
N MET A 1 -54.35 56.55 32.12
CA MET A 1 -53.97 55.19 32.64
C MET A 1 -53.68 54.34 31.44
N THR A 2 -52.44 54.27 31.02
CA THR A 2 -51.97 53.57 29.81
C THR A 2 -51.01 52.48 30.24
N ARG A 3 -51.40 51.22 30.06
CA ARG A 3 -50.56 50.05 30.39
C ARG A 3 -49.69 49.70 29.15
N VAL A 4 -48.37 49.75 29.37
CA VAL A 4 -47.37 49.30 28.37
C VAL A 4 -47.06 47.84 28.70
N THR A 5 -47.38 46.92 27.80
CA THR A 5 -47.02 45.51 27.87
C THR A 5 -45.74 45.30 27.03
N SER A 6 -44.62 45.06 27.72
CA SER A 6 -43.36 44.71 27.07
C SER A 6 -43.36 43.22 26.73
N ALA A 7 -43.25 42.87 25.46
CA ALA A 7 -43.03 41.52 24.96
C ALA A 7 -41.51 41.23 24.89
N LEU A 8 -41.04 40.31 25.72
CA LEU A 8 -39.69 39.73 25.59
C LEU A 8 -39.70 38.65 24.49
N ALA A 9 -39.06 38.95 23.37
CA ALA A 9 -38.76 37.95 22.37
C ALA A 9 -37.46 37.23 22.74
N GLY A 10 -37.56 35.99 23.24
CA GLY A 10 -36.41 35.11 23.50
C GLY A 10 -35.90 34.53 22.19
N ALA A 11 -34.69 34.93 21.76
CA ALA A 11 -33.98 34.32 20.65
C ALA A 11 -33.36 32.97 21.12
N LEU A 12 -33.96 31.86 20.70
CA LEU A 12 -33.40 30.51 20.86
C LEU A 12 -32.27 30.34 19.84
N LEU A 13 -31.03 30.47 20.28
CA LEU A 13 -29.85 30.15 19.49
C LEU A 13 -29.73 28.62 19.39
N ALA A 14 -30.13 28.04 18.27
CA ALA A 14 -29.94 26.61 17.97
C ALA A 14 -28.44 26.35 17.76
N LEU A 15 -27.75 25.79 18.76
CA LEU A 15 -26.43 25.18 18.59
C LEU A 15 -26.58 23.92 17.73
N ALA A 16 -26.35 24.04 16.43
CA ALA A 16 -26.16 22.87 15.58
C ALA A 16 -24.85 22.17 15.97
N PRO A 17 -24.86 20.88 16.30
CA PRO A 17 -23.61 20.16 16.53
C PRO A 17 -22.85 20.12 15.21
N LEU A 18 -21.66 20.76 15.17
CA LEU A 18 -20.68 20.48 14.13
C LEU A 18 -20.25 19.02 14.31
N CYS A 19 -20.82 18.13 13.49
CA CYS A 19 -20.24 16.79 13.31
C CYS A 19 -18.87 16.98 12.68
N ALA A 20 -17.83 17.10 13.51
CA ALA A 20 -16.45 16.93 13.07
C ALA A 20 -16.34 15.49 12.57
N SER A 21 -16.37 15.29 11.26
CA SER A 21 -16.02 14.02 10.64
C SER A 21 -14.61 13.69 11.12
N ALA A 22 -14.47 12.66 11.94
CA ALA A 22 -13.15 12.18 12.34
C ALA A 22 -12.41 11.83 11.05
N GLN A 23 -11.38 12.61 10.73
CA GLN A 23 -10.59 12.39 9.53
C GLN A 23 -9.82 11.09 9.73
N TRP A 24 -9.98 10.15 8.81
CA TRP A 24 -9.23 8.88 8.78
C TRP A 24 -7.73 9.18 8.81
N SER A 25 -7.06 8.75 9.86
CA SER A 25 -5.65 9.05 10.10
C SER A 25 -4.74 7.94 9.59
N VAL A 26 -3.46 8.26 9.36
CA VAL A 26 -2.44 7.25 9.02
C VAL A 26 -2.33 6.18 10.10
N ASP A 27 -2.41 6.58 11.39
CA ASP A 27 -2.31 5.66 12.52
C ASP A 27 -3.49 4.68 12.58
N GLU A 28 -4.72 5.14 12.28
CA GLU A 28 -5.91 4.28 12.19
C GLU A 28 -5.80 3.31 11.02
N LEU A 29 -5.33 3.76 9.84
CA LEU A 29 -5.08 2.89 8.70
C LEU A 29 -4.04 1.81 9.05
N MET A 30 -2.92 2.19 9.64
CA MET A 30 -1.88 1.23 10.02
C MET A 30 -2.37 0.22 11.06
N THR A 31 -3.19 0.64 12.01
CA THR A 31 -3.83 -0.25 12.98
C THR A 31 -4.77 -1.24 12.31
N ALA A 32 -5.59 -0.79 11.35
CA ALA A 32 -6.49 -1.64 10.59
C ALA A 32 -5.73 -2.70 9.77
N LEU A 33 -4.66 -2.28 9.06
CA LEU A 33 -3.82 -3.19 8.28
C LEU A 33 -3.09 -4.21 9.17
N ALA A 34 -2.54 -3.78 10.31
CA ALA A 34 -1.90 -4.68 11.28
C ALA A 34 -2.88 -5.73 11.82
N THR A 35 -4.13 -5.33 12.10
CA THR A 35 -5.17 -6.21 12.64
C THR A 35 -5.60 -7.28 11.63
N ARG A 36 -5.58 -6.96 10.34
CA ARG A 36 -5.86 -7.94 9.27
C ARG A 36 -4.88 -9.11 9.29
N GLY A 37 -3.60 -8.88 9.61
CA GLY A 37 -2.58 -9.92 9.67
C GLY A 37 -2.28 -10.53 8.29
N ASN A 38 -2.41 -11.87 8.18
CA ASN A 38 -2.10 -12.59 6.94
C ASN A 38 -3.09 -12.25 5.82
N ALA A 39 -2.59 -12.18 4.58
CA ALA A 39 -3.39 -11.88 3.41
C ALA A 39 -2.91 -12.67 2.19
N ASP A 40 -3.86 -13.30 1.49
CA ASP A 40 -3.66 -13.92 0.18
C ASP A 40 -4.46 -13.15 -0.87
N ALA A 41 -3.83 -12.90 -2.02
CA ALA A 41 -4.43 -12.11 -3.09
C ALA A 41 -3.94 -12.59 -4.47
N THR A 42 -4.68 -12.22 -5.52
CA THR A 42 -4.23 -12.25 -6.90
C THR A 42 -3.85 -10.85 -7.35
N PHE A 43 -2.94 -10.74 -8.32
CA PHE A 43 -2.59 -9.47 -8.90
C PHE A 43 -2.57 -9.52 -10.43
N THR A 44 -2.82 -8.35 -11.02
CA THR A 44 -2.46 -8.02 -12.40
C THR A 44 -1.62 -6.75 -12.37
N GLU A 45 -0.48 -6.75 -13.06
CA GLU A 45 0.45 -5.62 -13.07
C GLU A 45 0.69 -5.17 -14.51
N ARG A 46 0.68 -3.85 -14.73
CA ARG A 46 1.06 -3.18 -15.96
C ARG A 46 2.26 -2.30 -15.70
N ARG A 47 3.36 -2.62 -16.37
CA ARG A 47 4.59 -1.84 -16.30
C ARG A 47 4.77 -1.04 -17.58
N TYR A 48 4.68 0.27 -17.45
CA TYR A 48 4.90 1.23 -18.53
C TYR A 48 6.37 1.62 -18.54
N VAL A 49 7.04 1.35 -19.65
CA VAL A 49 8.45 1.68 -19.88
C VAL A 49 8.49 2.72 -21.00
N PRO A 50 9.12 3.89 -20.82
CA PRO A 50 9.04 5.00 -21.79
C PRO A 50 9.44 4.64 -23.24
N VAL A 51 10.31 3.66 -23.41
CA VAL A 51 10.79 3.22 -24.74
C VAL A 51 9.91 2.14 -25.41
N LEU A 52 8.83 1.72 -24.74
CA LEU A 52 7.91 0.71 -25.27
C LEU A 52 6.55 1.32 -25.59
N ASP A 53 5.99 0.95 -26.74
CA ASP A 53 4.66 1.43 -27.18
C ASP A 53 3.50 0.84 -26.37
N ALA A 54 3.70 -0.30 -25.73
CA ALA A 54 2.69 -0.97 -24.92
C ALA A 54 3.26 -1.40 -23.56
N PRO A 55 2.43 -1.44 -22.50
CA PRO A 55 2.89 -1.89 -21.20
C PRO A 55 3.22 -3.38 -21.19
N VAL A 56 4.21 -3.75 -20.39
CA VAL A 56 4.48 -5.15 -20.06
C VAL A 56 3.47 -5.60 -19.01
N GLU A 57 2.68 -6.62 -19.32
CA GLU A 57 1.67 -7.15 -18.43
C GLU A 57 2.19 -8.40 -17.70
N SER A 58 1.86 -8.52 -16.43
CA SER A 58 2.11 -9.72 -15.65
C SER A 58 0.96 -9.98 -14.67
N SER A 59 0.81 -11.24 -14.27
CA SER A 59 -0.20 -11.65 -13.30
C SER A 59 0.26 -12.82 -12.45
N GLY A 60 -0.38 -12.98 -11.28
CA GLY A 60 -0.02 -14.05 -10.37
C GLY A 60 -0.68 -13.91 -9.00
N THR A 61 0.02 -14.36 -7.97
CA THR A 61 -0.45 -14.34 -6.58
C THR A 61 0.49 -13.56 -5.67
N LEU A 62 -0.10 -12.95 -4.66
CA LEU A 62 0.59 -12.29 -3.55
C LEU A 62 0.19 -13.00 -2.26
N ARG A 63 1.15 -13.15 -1.36
CA ARG A 63 0.91 -13.63 -0.02
C ARG A 63 1.69 -12.78 0.98
N PHE A 64 1.02 -12.32 1.99
CA PHE A 64 1.64 -11.71 3.16
C PHE A 64 1.42 -12.59 4.36
N VAL A 65 2.49 -12.89 5.09
CA VAL A 65 2.45 -13.60 6.37
C VAL A 65 3.09 -12.70 7.41
N ALA A 66 2.26 -12.21 8.31
CA ALA A 66 2.72 -11.31 9.37
C ALA A 66 3.82 -11.98 10.22
N PRO A 67 4.80 -11.23 10.73
CA PRO A 67 4.90 -9.77 10.58
C PRO A 67 5.71 -9.29 9.37
N ASP A 68 6.47 -10.17 8.66
CA ASP A 68 7.56 -9.70 7.82
C ASP A 68 7.79 -10.50 6.52
N ARG A 69 6.94 -11.48 6.22
CA ARG A 69 7.09 -12.30 5.01
C ARG A 69 6.15 -11.85 3.92
N LEU A 70 6.71 -11.50 2.76
CA LEU A 70 5.98 -11.12 1.55
C LEU A 70 6.41 -12.01 0.39
N GLU A 71 5.43 -12.60 -0.30
CA GLU A 71 5.67 -13.45 -1.46
C GLU A 71 4.91 -12.89 -2.67
N LYS A 72 5.58 -12.81 -3.81
CA LYS A 72 4.99 -12.51 -5.11
C LYS A 72 5.34 -13.65 -6.06
N HIS A 73 4.33 -14.38 -6.52
CA HIS A 73 4.49 -15.45 -7.49
C HIS A 73 3.87 -14.98 -8.82
N THR A 74 4.69 -14.59 -9.76
CA THR A 74 4.28 -14.26 -11.13
C THR A 74 4.06 -15.56 -11.89
N LEU A 75 2.90 -15.70 -12.51
CA LEU A 75 2.52 -16.86 -13.31
C LEU A 75 2.60 -16.56 -14.81
N GLN A 76 2.27 -15.34 -15.21
CA GLN A 76 2.30 -14.86 -16.58
C GLN A 76 3.07 -13.54 -16.66
N PRO A 77 3.81 -13.29 -17.77
CA PRO A 77 4.03 -14.16 -18.94
C PRO A 77 5.05 -15.26 -18.68
N ARG A 78 5.87 -15.13 -17.64
CA ARG A 78 6.91 -16.09 -17.23
C ARG A 78 6.82 -16.35 -15.75
N ALA A 79 6.96 -17.62 -15.35
CA ALA A 79 6.96 -17.98 -13.94
C ALA A 79 8.21 -17.45 -13.23
N GLU A 80 7.95 -16.63 -12.21
CA GLU A 80 8.96 -16.05 -11.33
C GLU A 80 8.43 -16.03 -9.90
N SER A 81 9.31 -16.17 -8.93
CA SER A 81 8.96 -16.06 -7.52
C SER A 81 9.90 -15.10 -6.82
N LEU A 82 9.32 -14.17 -6.08
CA LEU A 82 10.01 -13.24 -5.22
C LEU A 82 9.52 -13.47 -3.80
N VAL A 83 10.42 -13.81 -2.90
CA VAL A 83 10.11 -14.05 -1.49
C VAL A 83 11.01 -13.15 -0.64
N LEU A 84 10.38 -12.23 0.09
CA LEU A 84 11.02 -11.44 1.13
C LEU A 84 10.71 -12.07 2.48
N ALA A 85 11.74 -12.40 3.25
CA ALA A 85 11.61 -12.88 4.63
C ALA A 85 12.71 -12.22 5.48
N GLY A 86 12.31 -11.48 6.49
CA GLY A 86 13.23 -10.58 7.18
C GLY A 86 13.89 -9.61 6.19
N ASP A 87 15.21 -9.54 6.20
CA ASP A 87 15.98 -8.68 5.29
C ASP A 87 16.55 -9.44 4.07
N GLN A 88 16.11 -10.67 3.84
CA GLN A 88 16.55 -11.49 2.73
C GLN A 88 15.49 -11.57 1.63
N LEU A 89 15.89 -11.18 0.42
CA LEU A 89 15.12 -11.34 -0.81
C LEU A 89 15.61 -12.56 -1.57
N THR A 90 14.72 -13.49 -1.86
CA THR A 90 14.98 -14.66 -2.70
C THR A 90 14.22 -14.51 -4.01
N LEU A 91 14.93 -14.57 -5.14
CA LEU A 91 14.39 -14.51 -6.49
C LEU A 91 14.60 -15.88 -7.14
N LEU A 92 13.50 -16.45 -7.67
CA LEU A 92 13.53 -17.69 -8.44
C LEU A 92 13.05 -17.38 -9.87
N GLN A 93 13.87 -17.69 -10.85
CA GLN A 93 13.57 -17.56 -12.29
C GLN A 93 13.96 -18.85 -13.00
N GLY A 94 12.98 -19.72 -13.24
CA GLY A 94 13.26 -21.07 -13.73
C GLY A 94 14.20 -21.82 -12.77
N PRO A 95 15.32 -22.41 -13.25
CA PRO A 95 16.27 -23.15 -12.40
C PRO A 95 17.20 -22.23 -11.59
N ARG A 96 17.16 -20.91 -11.80
CA ARG A 96 18.09 -19.96 -11.18
C ARG A 96 17.49 -19.41 -9.89
N THR A 97 18.22 -19.58 -8.78
CA THR A 97 17.89 -18.95 -7.50
C THR A 97 18.95 -17.91 -7.17
N ARG A 98 18.53 -16.70 -6.84
CA ARG A 98 19.39 -15.62 -6.33
C ARG A 98 18.92 -15.20 -4.96
N ARG A 99 19.84 -15.03 -4.03
CA ARG A 99 19.58 -14.48 -2.70
C ARG A 99 20.34 -13.18 -2.55
N LEU A 100 19.66 -12.16 -2.09
CA LEU A 100 20.18 -10.79 -1.94
C LEU A 100 19.76 -10.29 -0.57
N ALA A 101 20.62 -9.58 0.13
CA ALA A 101 20.18 -8.78 1.26
C ALA A 101 19.45 -7.54 0.74
N LEU A 102 18.45 -7.04 1.45
CA LEU A 102 17.77 -5.79 1.06
C LEU A 102 18.75 -4.62 0.97
N THR A 103 19.79 -4.63 1.82
CA THR A 103 20.86 -3.62 1.82
C THR A 103 21.67 -3.60 0.53
N ASP A 104 21.69 -4.70 -0.22
CA ASP A 104 22.42 -4.81 -1.49
C ASP A 104 21.64 -4.23 -2.68
N LEU A 105 20.37 -3.83 -2.44
CA LEU A 105 19.48 -3.24 -3.44
C LEU A 105 19.40 -1.74 -3.22
N PRO A 106 19.96 -0.91 -4.12
CA PRO A 106 20.00 0.54 -3.90
C PRO A 106 18.61 1.20 -3.82
N ASP A 107 17.63 0.65 -4.50
CA ASP A 107 16.30 1.24 -4.69
C ASP A 107 15.16 0.23 -4.50
N GLY A 108 15.30 -0.94 -5.08
CA GLY A 108 14.26 -1.97 -5.09
C GLY A 108 13.92 -2.51 -3.69
N GLY A 109 14.89 -2.53 -2.81
CA GLY A 109 14.69 -2.94 -1.43
C GLY A 109 13.76 -2.00 -0.66
N LEU A 110 13.82 -0.70 -0.93
CA LEU A 110 12.98 0.28 -0.25
C LEU A 110 11.51 0.21 -0.68
N ALA A 111 11.25 0.04 -1.98
CA ALA A 111 9.87 -0.14 -2.46
C ALA A 111 9.23 -1.41 -1.90
N ILE A 112 9.93 -2.53 -1.94
CA ILE A 112 9.45 -3.81 -1.39
C ILE A 112 9.26 -3.70 0.12
N ASN A 113 10.19 -3.07 0.81
CA ASN A 113 10.14 -2.90 2.26
C ASN A 113 9.01 -1.95 2.69
N SER A 114 8.70 -0.92 1.87
CA SER A 114 7.56 -0.04 2.14
C SER A 114 6.23 -0.77 2.03
N LEU A 115 6.08 -1.65 1.05
CA LEU A 115 4.88 -2.49 0.92
C LEU A 115 4.74 -3.43 2.12
N ARG A 116 5.82 -4.15 2.49
CA ARG A 116 5.84 -4.99 3.69
C ARG A 116 5.47 -4.20 4.95
N GLY A 117 6.08 -3.03 5.15
CA GLY A 117 5.82 -2.16 6.29
C GLY A 117 4.37 -1.66 6.34
N THR A 118 3.79 -1.36 5.18
CA THR A 118 2.38 -0.97 5.07
C THR A 118 1.46 -2.14 5.45
N MET A 119 1.67 -3.33 4.89
CA MET A 119 0.86 -4.51 5.20
C MET A 119 0.99 -4.94 6.66
N ALA A 120 2.16 -4.75 7.27
CA ALA A 120 2.38 -5.00 8.69
C ALA A 120 1.84 -3.89 9.61
N GLY A 121 1.33 -2.79 9.06
CA GLY A 121 0.90 -1.62 9.84
C GLY A 121 2.06 -0.93 10.59
N ASN A 122 3.30 -1.11 10.11
CA ASN A 122 4.50 -0.60 10.79
C ASN A 122 4.85 0.82 10.34
N LEU A 123 4.08 1.81 10.84
CA LEU A 123 4.28 3.22 10.51
C LEU A 123 5.67 3.72 10.89
N ALA A 124 6.20 3.28 12.03
CA ALA A 124 7.54 3.69 12.48
C ALA A 124 8.63 3.26 11.48
N SER A 125 8.49 2.07 10.87
CA SER A 125 9.39 1.62 9.82
C SER A 125 9.25 2.46 8.54
N LEU A 126 8.03 2.79 8.13
CA LEU A 126 7.79 3.63 6.95
C LEU A 126 8.40 5.02 7.12
N ARG A 127 8.17 5.68 8.24
CA ARG A 127 8.67 7.04 8.53
C ARG A 127 10.20 7.16 8.59
N ARG A 128 10.93 6.06 8.68
CA ARG A 128 12.40 6.11 8.60
C ARG A 128 12.93 6.41 7.20
N GLY A 129 12.20 6.01 6.16
CA GLY A 129 12.64 6.19 4.76
C GLY A 129 11.71 7.04 3.90
N TRP A 130 10.50 7.31 4.40
CA TRP A 130 9.43 7.91 3.62
C TRP A 130 8.73 9.04 4.35
N ASN A 131 8.41 10.11 3.60
CA ASN A 131 7.36 11.02 3.98
C ASN A 131 6.02 10.32 3.67
N VAL A 132 5.18 10.14 4.69
CA VAL A 132 3.95 9.35 4.63
C VAL A 132 2.76 10.29 4.70
N THR A 133 1.94 10.33 3.67
CA THR A 133 0.73 11.15 3.59
C THR A 133 -0.48 10.28 3.25
N LEU A 134 -1.58 10.47 3.97
CA LEU A 134 -2.85 9.81 3.73
C LEU A 134 -3.86 10.82 3.19
N ILE A 135 -4.57 10.44 2.13
CA ILE A 135 -5.65 11.24 1.52
C ILE A 135 -6.87 10.34 1.39
N GLY A 136 -8.04 10.90 1.66
CA GLY A 136 -9.33 10.18 1.56
C GLY A 136 -9.88 9.78 2.90
N GLU A 137 -10.80 8.84 2.87
CA GLU A 137 -11.57 8.34 4.01
C GLU A 137 -11.42 6.82 4.10
N GLN A 138 -11.92 6.23 5.20
CA GLN A 138 -11.85 4.77 5.41
C GLN A 138 -12.39 3.93 4.23
N ARG A 139 -13.39 4.43 3.51
CA ARG A 139 -14.01 3.74 2.37
C ARG A 139 -13.16 3.78 1.10
N LEU A 140 -12.32 4.80 0.96
CA LEU A 140 -11.42 4.96 -0.17
C LEU A 140 -10.26 5.86 0.25
N TRP A 141 -9.09 5.27 0.38
CA TRP A 141 -7.90 5.96 0.83
C TRP A 141 -6.73 5.78 -0.14
N THR A 142 -5.84 6.75 -0.13
CA THR A 142 -4.55 6.71 -0.83
C THR A 142 -3.45 7.07 0.15
N LEU A 143 -2.55 6.13 0.40
CA LEU A 143 -1.31 6.35 1.12
C LEU A 143 -0.22 6.69 0.10
N SER A 144 0.37 7.87 0.23
CA SER A 144 1.47 8.34 -0.60
C SER A 144 2.77 8.29 0.18
N LEU A 145 3.76 7.64 -0.40
CA LEU A 145 5.11 7.52 0.15
C LEU A 145 6.08 8.21 -0.80
N THR A 146 6.72 9.28 -0.35
CA THR A 146 7.80 9.97 -1.06
C THR A 146 9.11 9.78 -0.31
N PRO A 147 10.22 9.45 -0.99
CA PRO A 147 11.48 9.16 -0.29
C PRO A 147 12.03 10.39 0.43
N LEU A 148 12.58 10.17 1.64
CA LEU A 148 13.26 11.22 2.41
C LEU A 148 14.69 11.44 1.96
N SER A 149 15.33 10.41 1.38
CA SER A 149 16.72 10.45 0.93
C SER A 149 16.81 10.83 -0.55
N ALA A 150 17.65 11.81 -0.90
CA ALA A 150 17.96 12.14 -2.28
C ALA A 150 18.57 10.96 -3.06
N ALA A 151 19.31 10.08 -2.40
CA ALA A 151 19.87 8.88 -3.01
C ALA A 151 18.77 7.90 -3.45
N VAL A 152 17.68 7.77 -2.69
CA VAL A 152 16.53 6.95 -3.06
C VAL A 152 15.67 7.64 -4.11
N ALA A 153 15.51 8.96 -4.02
CA ALA A 153 14.75 9.76 -4.98
C ALA A 153 15.32 9.69 -6.42
N GLN A 154 16.59 9.33 -6.59
CA GLN A 154 17.18 9.05 -7.91
C GLN A 154 16.59 7.81 -8.59
N TYR A 155 15.95 6.93 -7.86
CA TYR A 155 15.37 5.69 -8.37
C TYR A 155 13.85 5.67 -8.26
N ILE A 156 13.30 6.11 -7.13
CA ILE A 156 11.86 6.08 -6.86
C ILE A 156 11.37 7.50 -6.59
N GLU A 157 10.43 7.95 -7.42
CA GLU A 157 9.74 9.23 -7.23
C GLU A 157 8.67 9.12 -6.13
N THR A 158 7.79 8.10 -6.25
CA THR A 158 6.70 7.90 -5.30
C THR A 158 6.17 6.47 -5.33
N VAL A 159 5.64 6.02 -4.20
CA VAL A 159 4.81 4.82 -4.10
C VAL A 159 3.42 5.24 -3.62
N LEU A 160 2.39 4.91 -4.41
CA LEU A 160 0.99 5.14 -4.06
C LEU A 160 0.33 3.80 -3.76
N ILE A 161 -0.27 3.69 -2.58
CA ILE A 161 -1.00 2.50 -2.15
C ILE A 161 -2.44 2.94 -1.92
N GLN A 162 -3.37 2.31 -2.61
CA GLN A 162 -4.79 2.64 -2.55
C GLN A 162 -5.58 1.45 -2.03
N GLY A 163 -6.66 1.75 -1.32
CA GLY A 163 -7.49 0.70 -0.78
C GLY A 163 -8.76 1.21 -0.12
N GLN A 164 -9.46 0.30 0.54
CA GLN A 164 -10.68 0.54 1.29
C GLN A 164 -10.62 -0.25 2.60
N GLN A 165 -11.02 0.37 3.70
CA GLN A 165 -10.94 -0.22 5.03
C GLN A 165 -9.50 -0.74 5.33
N ASP A 166 -9.34 -2.03 5.55
CA ASP A 166 -8.08 -2.75 5.78
C ASP A 166 -7.56 -3.49 4.54
N GLN A 167 -8.15 -3.23 3.36
CA GLN A 167 -7.79 -3.91 2.12
C GLN A 167 -7.01 -2.99 1.18
N ILE A 168 -5.91 -3.49 0.64
CA ILE A 168 -5.14 -2.85 -0.42
C ILE A 168 -5.67 -3.37 -1.77
N ASP A 169 -6.09 -2.45 -2.65
CA ASP A 169 -6.66 -2.77 -3.96
C ASP A 169 -5.71 -2.41 -5.11
N ARG A 170 -4.80 -1.45 -4.89
CA ARG A 170 -3.90 -0.97 -5.93
C ARG A 170 -2.59 -0.47 -5.34
N ILE A 171 -1.50 -0.76 -6.05
CA ILE A 171 -0.18 -0.20 -5.80
C ILE A 171 0.34 0.40 -7.10
N GLU A 172 0.83 1.64 -7.03
CA GLU A 172 1.50 2.30 -8.14
C GLU A 172 2.88 2.74 -7.69
N ILE A 173 3.92 2.37 -8.45
CA ILE A 173 5.30 2.79 -8.22
C ILE A 173 5.73 3.62 -9.41
N ARG A 174 6.18 4.84 -9.15
CA ARG A 174 6.80 5.72 -10.14
C ARG A 174 8.29 5.79 -9.88
N GLN A 175 9.04 5.47 -10.91
CA GLN A 175 10.50 5.55 -10.88
C GLN A 175 10.98 6.87 -11.51
N ALA A 176 12.14 7.33 -11.08
CA ALA A 176 12.71 8.59 -11.57
C ALA A 176 13.10 8.54 -13.05
N ASP A 177 13.32 7.36 -13.62
CA ASP A 177 13.60 7.12 -15.04
C ASP A 177 12.32 7.13 -15.92
N GLY A 178 11.16 7.44 -15.34
CA GLY A 178 9.86 7.47 -16.01
C GLY A 178 9.15 6.11 -16.09
N VAL A 179 9.76 5.04 -15.61
CA VAL A 179 9.06 3.75 -15.51
C VAL A 179 7.95 3.85 -14.46
N ARG A 180 6.77 3.36 -14.81
CA ARG A 180 5.61 3.32 -13.92
C ARG A 180 5.03 1.92 -13.87
N SER A 181 4.95 1.33 -12.69
CA SER A 181 4.29 0.04 -12.46
C SER A 181 2.96 0.26 -11.74
N VAL A 182 1.90 -0.36 -12.24
CA VAL A 182 0.55 -0.29 -11.66
C VAL A 182 0.06 -1.72 -11.44
N MET A 183 -0.10 -2.08 -10.18
CA MET A 183 -0.58 -3.39 -9.77
C MET A 183 -2.00 -3.26 -9.21
N GLN A 184 -2.94 -4.01 -9.78
CA GLN A 184 -4.27 -4.21 -9.23
C GLN A 184 -4.26 -5.49 -8.40
N ILE A 185 -4.86 -5.43 -7.21
CA ILE A 185 -4.86 -6.51 -6.22
C ILE A 185 -6.30 -6.87 -5.92
N LYS A 186 -6.60 -8.17 -5.90
CA LYS A 186 -7.91 -8.69 -5.51
C LYS A 186 -7.71 -9.77 -4.46
N PRO A 187 -8.47 -9.79 -3.37
CA PRO A 187 -8.43 -10.87 -2.40
C PRO A 187 -8.55 -12.22 -3.11
N ALA A 188 -7.77 -13.20 -2.68
CA ALA A 188 -7.92 -14.56 -3.17
C ALA A 188 -9.31 -15.10 -2.76
N PRO A 189 -9.98 -15.90 -3.61
CA PRO A 189 -11.22 -16.57 -3.22
C PRO A 189 -10.98 -17.40 -1.96
N ALA A 190 -11.91 -17.31 -1.00
CA ALA A 190 -11.87 -18.15 0.19
C ALA A 190 -11.90 -19.62 -0.23
N GLY A 191 -10.82 -20.37 0.00
CA GLY A 191 -10.69 -21.78 -0.36
C GLY A 191 -9.64 -22.13 -1.41
N GLY A 192 -8.98 -21.16 -2.02
CA GLY A 192 -7.83 -21.40 -2.91
C GLY A 192 -6.53 -21.53 -2.11
N SER A 193 -6.22 -22.72 -1.61
CA SER A 193 -4.87 -23.02 -1.13
C SER A 193 -3.89 -22.77 -2.27
N ALA A 194 -2.85 -21.99 -2.02
CA ALA A 194 -1.73 -21.86 -2.94
C ALA A 194 -1.22 -23.25 -3.34
N PRO A 195 -0.82 -23.48 -4.60
CA PRO A 195 -0.27 -24.76 -5.01
C PRO A 195 0.91 -25.12 -4.09
N ASP A 196 0.80 -26.30 -3.50
CA ASP A 196 1.81 -26.87 -2.61
C ASP A 196 3.17 -26.92 -3.34
N LYS A 197 4.21 -26.65 -2.58
CA LYS A 197 5.60 -26.53 -2.99
C LYS A 197 6.03 -27.72 -3.87
N PRO A 198 6.67 -27.54 -5.02
CA PRO A 198 7.38 -28.63 -5.67
C PRO A 198 8.53 -29.07 -4.74
N ARG A 199 8.58 -30.38 -4.47
CA ARG A 199 9.62 -31.06 -3.70
C ARG A 199 11.01 -30.90 -4.32
#